data_b5cce73190ffaa9bcc7a096500ca05e5
#
_entry.id   b5cce73190ffaa9bcc7a096500ca05e5
#
_cell.length_a   1.000
_cell.length_b   1.000
_cell.length_c   1.000
_cell.angle_alpha   90.00
_cell.angle_beta   90.00
_cell.angle_gamma   90.00
#
_symmetry.space_group_name_H-M   'P 1'
#
loop_
_entity.id
_entity.type
_entity.pdbx_description
1 polymer ?
#
loop_
_entity_poly.entity_id
_entity_poly.type
_entity_poly.pdbx_seq_one_letter_code
_entity_poly.pdbx_strand_id
1 'polypeptide(L)' 'MRKTDNGTRSDLIEGVTWTKSLHSAPGGNCVELAALPDGAVAVRNSRHPQGPALVYTRAEMAAFVAGAKDGEFDGFTG' A
#
# COMPACT_ATOMS: atom_id res chain seq x y z
N MET A 1 21.52 -2.79 3.67
CA MET A 1 20.22 -3.19 3.12
C MET A 1 19.78 -2.21 2.05
N ARG A 2 19.26 -2.72 0.97
CA ARG A 2 18.90 -1.92 -0.17
C ARG A 2 17.56 -1.24 0.07
N LYS A 3 17.49 0.08 -0.14
CA LYS A 3 16.26 0.82 -0.04
C LYS A 3 15.37 0.51 -1.24
N THR A 4 14.09 0.28 -0.99
CA THR A 4 13.11 0.10 -2.06
C THR A 4 12.68 1.47 -2.59
N ASP A 5 12.84 1.69 -3.87
CA ASP A 5 12.48 2.96 -4.50
C ASP A 5 11.02 2.97 -4.95
N ASN A 6 10.44 4.17 -4.92
CA ASN A 6 9.12 4.38 -5.48
C ASN A 6 9.14 3.99 -6.97
N GLY A 7 8.14 3.24 -7.40
CA GLY A 7 8.04 2.77 -8.77
C GLY A 7 8.63 1.38 -9.02
N THR A 8 9.31 0.79 -8.03
CA THR A 8 9.80 -0.58 -8.14
C THR A 8 8.65 -1.54 -8.42
N ARG A 9 8.86 -2.50 -9.31
CA ARG A 9 7.85 -3.54 -9.56
C ARG A 9 7.53 -4.25 -8.24
N SER A 10 6.24 -4.35 -7.94
CA SER A 10 5.79 -4.90 -6.65
C SER A 10 6.23 -6.34 -6.45
N ASP A 11 6.28 -7.13 -7.52
CA ASP A 11 6.69 -8.53 -7.44
C ASP A 11 8.19 -8.71 -7.19
N LEU A 12 8.97 -7.65 -7.33
CA LEU A 12 10.41 -7.69 -7.05
C LEU A 12 10.75 -7.29 -5.61
N ILE A 13 9.76 -6.87 -4.83
CA ILE A 13 9.96 -6.53 -3.43
C ILE A 13 9.88 -7.83 -2.62
N GLU A 14 11.04 -8.33 -2.20
CA GLU A 14 11.14 -9.62 -1.52
C GLU A 14 11.01 -9.49 -0.01
N GLY A 15 10.57 -10.57 0.63
CA GLY A 15 10.57 -10.68 2.08
C GLY A 15 9.49 -9.87 2.77
N VAL A 16 8.49 -9.39 2.03
CA VAL A 16 7.39 -8.61 2.59
C VAL A 16 6.08 -9.37 2.52
N THR A 17 5.16 -9.02 3.41
CA THR A 17 3.81 -9.57 3.42
C THR A 17 2.84 -8.47 2.96
N TRP A 18 2.12 -8.73 1.89
CA TRP A 18 1.11 -7.81 1.39
C TRP A 18 -0.21 -8.03 2.13
N THR A 19 -0.77 -6.95 2.66
CA THR A 19 -1.99 -6.99 3.45
C THR A 19 -3.08 -6.17 2.76
N LYS A 20 -4.24 -6.76 2.62
CA LYS A 20 -5.43 -6.07 2.10
C LYS A 20 -6.48 -5.99 3.20
N SER A 21 -7.42 -5.05 3.04
CA SER A 21 -8.51 -4.90 3.99
C SER A 21 -9.44 -6.10 3.97
N LEU A 22 -9.97 -6.46 5.13
CA LEU A 22 -11.02 -7.47 5.25
C LEU A 22 -12.35 -6.99 4.62
N HIS A 23 -12.46 -5.70 4.32
CA HIS A 23 -13.61 -5.15 3.61
C HIS A 23 -13.57 -5.45 2.11
N SER A 24 -12.45 -5.96 1.60
CA SER A 24 -12.35 -6.35 0.19
C SER A 24 -13.17 -7.60 -0.07
N ALA A 25 -13.91 -7.61 -1.18
CA ALA A 25 -14.68 -8.79 -1.57
C ALA A 25 -13.75 -9.94 -1.91
N PRO A 26 -14.14 -11.21 -1.65
CA PRO A 26 -13.36 -12.36 -2.06
C PRO A 26 -13.09 -12.31 -3.57
N GLY A 27 -11.83 -12.44 -3.97
CA GLY A 27 -11.43 -12.33 -5.37
C GLY A 27 -11.55 -10.93 -5.94
N GLY A 28 -11.92 -9.96 -5.10
CA GLY A 28 -12.12 -8.59 -5.53
C GLY A 28 -10.82 -7.82 -5.66
N ASN A 29 -10.94 -6.68 -6.32
CA ASN A 29 -9.83 -5.76 -6.48
C ASN A 29 -9.63 -4.98 -5.20
N CYS A 30 -8.39 -4.77 -4.80
CA CYS A 30 -8.13 -4.00 -3.59
C CYS A 30 -6.77 -3.32 -3.66
N VAL A 31 -6.57 -2.45 -2.67
CA VAL A 31 -5.28 -1.84 -2.39
C VAL A 31 -4.58 -2.72 -1.36
N GLU A 32 -3.32 -3.04 -1.62
CA GLU A 32 -2.53 -3.82 -0.69
C GLU A 32 -1.33 -3.03 -0.20
N LEU A 33 -1.02 -3.20 1.08
CA LEU A 33 0.09 -2.50 1.73
C LEU A 33 1.08 -3.52 2.28
N ALA A 34 2.36 -3.17 2.27
CA ALA A 34 3.41 -3.98 2.85
C ALA A 34 4.38 -3.10 3.64
N ALA A 35 4.76 -3.55 4.82
CA ALA A 35 5.78 -2.89 5.61
C ALA A 35 7.15 -3.22 5.04
N LEU A 36 7.97 -2.21 4.84
CA LEU A 36 9.34 -2.37 4.36
C LEU A 36 10.30 -2.35 5.54
N PRO A 37 11.49 -2.97 5.39
CA PRO A 37 12.43 -3.08 6.52
C PRO A 37 12.89 -1.76 7.12
N ASP A 38 12.87 -0.67 6.34
CA ASP A 38 13.31 0.65 6.80
C ASP A 38 12.18 1.47 7.44
N GLY A 39 11.01 0.89 7.62
CA GLY A 39 9.84 1.57 8.18
C GLY A 39 8.94 2.24 7.15
N ALA A 40 9.35 2.29 5.89
CA ALA A 40 8.50 2.78 4.81
C ALA A 40 7.38 1.78 4.54
N VAL A 41 6.38 2.20 3.76
CA VAL A 41 5.24 1.36 3.41
C VAL A 41 5.09 1.35 1.89
N ALA A 42 5.00 0.17 1.31
CA ALA A 42 4.71 0.00 -0.10
C ALA A 42 3.21 -0.21 -0.30
N VAL A 43 2.68 0.39 -1.34
CA VAL A 43 1.25 0.28 -1.71
C VAL A 43 1.19 -0.21 -3.16
N ARG A 44 0.36 -1.21 -3.41
CA ARG A 44 0.18 -1.72 -4.77
C ARG A 44 -1.29 -1.93 -5.11
N ASN A 45 -1.53 -2.00 -6.42
CA ASN A 45 -2.84 -2.39 -6.94
C ASN A 45 -2.87 -3.92 -7.06
N SER A 46 -3.81 -4.57 -6.37
CA SER A 46 -3.90 -6.04 -6.40
C SER A 46 -4.17 -6.61 -7.78
N ARG A 47 -4.77 -5.82 -8.67
CA ARG A 47 -5.03 -6.26 -10.05
C ARG A 47 -3.77 -6.31 -10.92
N HIS A 48 -2.71 -5.63 -10.47
CA HIS A 48 -1.44 -5.56 -11.19
C HIS A 48 -0.29 -5.83 -10.22
N PRO A 49 -0.17 -7.09 -9.74
CA PRO A 49 0.85 -7.40 -8.74
C PRO A 49 2.29 -7.22 -9.25
N GLN A 50 2.46 -7.14 -10.57
CA GLN A 50 3.75 -6.86 -11.20
C GLN A 50 3.94 -5.38 -11.49
N GLY A 51 2.90 -4.58 -11.25
CA GLY A 51 2.95 -3.14 -11.50
C GLY A 51 3.82 -2.41 -10.48
N PRO A 52 4.03 -1.12 -10.72
CA PRO A 52 4.88 -0.33 -9.82
C PRO A 52 4.25 -0.18 -8.44
N ALA A 53 5.07 -0.25 -7.41
CA ALA A 53 4.64 0.05 -6.06
C ALA A 53 4.83 1.53 -5.78
N LEU A 54 3.89 2.12 -5.04
CA LEU A 54 4.06 3.46 -4.47
C LEU A 54 4.72 3.27 -3.11
N VAL A 55 5.81 3.98 -2.86
CA VAL A 55 6.54 3.84 -1.59
C VAL A 55 6.43 5.14 -0.82
N TYR A 56 5.88 5.04 0.38
CA TYR A 56 5.65 6.19 1.25
C TYR A 56 6.48 6.05 2.52
N THR A 57 6.87 7.20 3.09
CA THR A 57 7.48 7.20 4.41
C THR A 57 6.43 6.80 5.44
N ARG A 58 6.91 6.38 6.60
CA ARG A 58 6.02 6.06 7.71
C ARG A 58 5.15 7.26 8.10
N ALA A 59 5.72 8.46 8.11
CA ALA A 59 4.99 9.68 8.46
C ALA A 59 3.89 9.98 7.44
N GLU A 60 4.18 9.82 6.16
CA GLU A 60 3.19 10.03 5.11
C GLU A 60 2.04 9.04 5.25
N MET A 61 2.35 7.78 5.50
CA MET A 61 1.32 6.76 5.65
C MET A 61 0.49 6.99 6.91
N ALA A 62 1.12 7.42 8.01
CA ALA A 62 0.40 7.73 9.24
C ALA A 62 -0.60 8.86 9.01
N ALA A 63 -0.21 9.89 8.27
CA ALA A 63 -1.11 11.00 7.94
C ALA A 63 -2.28 10.53 7.07
N PHE A 64 -2.01 9.68 6.09
CA PHE A 64 -3.06 9.13 5.23
C PHE A 64 -4.07 8.31 6.04
N VAL A 65 -3.60 7.44 6.91
CA VAL A 65 -4.48 6.60 7.74
C VAL A 65 -5.32 7.47 8.68
N ALA A 66 -4.72 8.49 9.29
CA ALA A 66 -5.45 9.40 10.16
C ALA A 66 -6.54 10.15 9.38
N GLY A 67 -6.21 10.65 8.19
CA GLY A 67 -7.19 11.33 7.34
C GLY A 67 -8.33 10.40 6.92
N ALA A 68 -8.01 9.15 6.59
CA ALA A 68 -9.03 8.16 6.22
C ALA A 68 -9.98 7.89 7.41
N LYS A 69 -9.44 7.75 8.62
CA LYS A 69 -10.26 7.55 9.81
C LYS A 69 -11.18 8.73 10.10
N ASP A 70 -10.73 9.93 9.76
CA ASP A 70 -11.51 11.15 9.94
C ASP A 70 -12.54 11.40 8.82
N GLY A 71 -12.61 10.50 7.85
CA GLY A 71 -13.58 10.63 6.76
C GLY A 71 -13.18 11.60 5.65
N GLU A 72 -11.92 12.06 5.64
CA GLU A 72 -11.49 13.07 4.68
C GLU A 72 -11.57 12.59 3.23
N PHE A 73 -11.52 11.27 3.01
CA PHE A 73 -11.52 10.69 1.66
C PHE A 73 -12.84 10.01 1.32
N ASP A 74 -13.86 10.13 2.16
CA ASP A 74 -15.13 9.44 1.94
C ASP A 74 -15.81 9.91 0.64
N GLY A 75 -15.58 11.14 0.22
CA GLY A 75 -16.16 11.67 -1.01
C GLY A 75 -15.70 10.93 -2.27
N PHE A 76 -14.59 10.21 -2.21
CA PHE A 76 -14.09 9.45 -3.36
C PHE A 76 -14.81 8.11 -3.55
N THR A 77 -15.55 7.66 -2.56
CA THR A 77 -16.22 6.35 -2.61
C THR A 77 -17.74 6.43 -2.58
N GLY A 78 -18.26 7.62 -2.71
CA GLY A 78 -19.69 7.87 -2.70
C GLY A 78 -20.14 8.43 -1.37
#